data_7b54b3df920039075e2d1996ed4b03ee
#
_entry.id   7b54b3df920039075e2d1996ed4b03ee
#
_cell.length_a   1.000
_cell.length_b   1.000
_cell.length_c   1.000
_cell.angle_alpha   90.00
_cell.angle_beta   90.00
_cell.angle_gamma   90.00
#
_symmetry.space_group_name_H-M   'P 1'
#
loop_
_entity.id
_entity.type
_entity.pdbx_description
1 polymer ?
#
loop_
_entity_poly.entity_id
_entity_poly.type
_entity_poly.pdbx_seq_one_letter_code
_entity_poly.pdbx_strand_id
1 'polypeptide(L)'
;MVTIGRRLYDLMYRFGAPWEGADRVELRALVQDGRCSPETLRPPGGGPARAIDLGCGSGNVSCELSEAGFVVTGVDFSPVALRKARARAAARGLGEDRIRFVQADLTADSIPQVPGPYDLLVDYGTLDDLPADGRRAMADLVTSLARPGSRFFLFAFSGHPEDLPRFSFGGPSRAFPGIVPGEVEALFEPAFSVELLKAPTRRSLIATYLLERAAGG
;
A
#
# COMPACT_ATOMS: atom_id res chain seq x y z
N MET A 1 8.26 9.63 18.94
CA MET A 1 8.78 8.24 18.82
C MET A 1 8.94 7.79 17.37
N VAL A 2 8.55 8.61 16.41
CA VAL A 2 8.60 8.39 14.96
C VAL A 2 10.01 8.54 14.36
N THR A 3 10.91 9.26 15.01
CA THR A 3 12.19 9.71 14.41
C THR A 3 13.25 8.58 14.24
N ILE A 4 13.25 7.58 15.10
CA ILE A 4 14.24 6.47 15.00
C ILE A 4 13.84 5.50 13.88
N GLY A 5 12.55 5.21 13.74
CA GLY A 5 12.04 4.37 12.67
C GLY A 5 12.36 4.92 11.27
N ARG A 6 12.08 6.21 11.02
CA ARG A 6 12.34 6.86 9.71
C ARG A 6 13.80 6.78 9.30
N ARG A 7 14.75 7.06 10.21
CA ARG A 7 16.20 6.98 9.93
C ARG A 7 16.66 5.56 9.61
N LEU A 8 16.06 4.56 10.25
CA LEU A 8 16.39 3.16 9.98
C LEU A 8 15.90 2.76 8.58
N TYR A 9 14.68 3.12 8.19
CA TYR A 9 14.16 2.89 6.83
C TYR A 9 15.01 3.57 5.77
N ASP A 10 15.40 4.85 5.97
CA ASP A 10 16.33 5.54 5.07
C ASP A 10 17.66 4.80 4.91
N LEU A 11 18.21 4.26 6.02
CA LEU A 11 19.42 3.46 6.01
C LEU A 11 19.24 2.16 5.23
N MET A 12 18.12 1.45 5.46
CA MET A 12 17.82 0.20 4.74
C MET A 12 17.67 0.46 3.24
N TYR A 13 16.99 1.52 2.84
CA TYR A 13 16.90 1.90 1.43
C TYR A 13 18.26 2.27 0.82
N ARG A 14 19.23 2.76 1.58
CA ARG A 14 20.59 3.02 1.05
C ARG A 14 21.33 1.74 0.66
N PHE A 15 21.18 0.67 1.45
CA PHE A 15 21.93 -0.58 1.30
C PHE A 15 21.14 -1.71 0.61
N GLY A 16 19.91 -1.49 0.22
CA GLY A 16 19.00 -2.49 -0.34
C GLY A 16 18.08 -3.07 0.75
N ALA A 17 16.80 -2.66 0.71
CA ALA A 17 15.84 -3.14 1.68
C ALA A 17 15.41 -4.59 1.33
N PRO A 18 15.28 -5.49 2.32
CA PRO A 18 14.98 -6.91 2.07
C PRO A 18 13.67 -7.15 1.29
N TRP A 19 12.70 -6.25 1.44
CA TRP A 19 11.41 -6.32 0.77
C TRP A 19 11.40 -5.82 -0.68
N GLU A 20 12.49 -5.18 -1.16
CA GLU A 20 12.57 -4.69 -2.55
C GLU A 20 12.49 -5.82 -3.59
N GLY A 21 12.88 -7.04 -3.22
CA GLY A 21 12.80 -8.25 -4.05
C GLY A 21 11.55 -9.10 -3.87
N ALA A 22 10.57 -8.65 -3.07
CA ALA A 22 9.34 -9.42 -2.85
C ALA A 22 8.59 -9.66 -4.16
N ASP A 23 8.12 -10.89 -4.37
CA ASP A 23 7.28 -11.23 -5.52
C ASP A 23 5.86 -10.67 -5.32
N ARG A 24 5.27 -10.18 -6.41
CA ARG A 24 3.96 -9.49 -6.41
C ARG A 24 2.94 -10.28 -7.23
N VAL A 25 3.00 -11.60 -7.10
CA VAL A 25 2.20 -12.54 -7.91
C VAL A 25 0.71 -12.26 -7.76
N GLU A 26 0.24 -12.02 -6.53
CA GLU A 26 -1.18 -11.84 -6.25
C GLU A 26 -1.72 -10.55 -6.92
N LEU A 27 -1.01 -9.42 -6.78
CA LEU A 27 -1.44 -8.16 -7.39
C LEU A 27 -1.41 -8.24 -8.93
N ARG A 28 -0.35 -8.84 -9.50
CA ARG A 28 -0.26 -9.03 -10.95
C ARG A 28 -1.39 -9.91 -11.48
N ALA A 29 -1.74 -10.98 -10.77
CA ALA A 29 -2.86 -11.84 -11.13
C ALA A 29 -4.19 -11.05 -11.17
N LEU A 30 -4.46 -10.22 -10.15
CA LEU A 30 -5.66 -9.39 -10.09
C LEU A 30 -5.72 -8.33 -11.21
N VAL A 31 -4.58 -7.82 -11.66
CA VAL A 31 -4.52 -6.92 -12.81
C VAL A 31 -4.77 -7.68 -14.11
N GLN A 32 -4.18 -8.88 -14.26
CA GLN A 32 -4.27 -9.70 -15.48
C GLN A 32 -5.66 -10.35 -15.64
N ASP A 33 -6.31 -10.75 -14.56
CA ASP A 33 -7.65 -11.38 -14.59
C ASP A 33 -8.79 -10.35 -14.69
N GLY A 34 -8.45 -9.06 -14.66
CA GLY A 34 -9.40 -7.95 -14.80
C GLY A 34 -10.01 -7.45 -13.50
N ARG A 35 -9.83 -8.12 -12.37
CA ARG A 35 -10.39 -7.67 -11.08
C ARG A 35 -9.84 -6.32 -10.64
N CYS A 36 -8.58 -6.02 -10.96
CA CYS A 36 -7.90 -4.76 -10.69
C CYS A 36 -7.26 -4.17 -11.95
N SER A 37 -7.85 -4.36 -13.14
CA SER A 37 -7.29 -3.79 -14.36
C SER A 37 -7.72 -2.34 -14.57
N PRO A 38 -6.93 -1.52 -15.29
CA PRO A 38 -7.30 -0.14 -15.59
C PRO A 38 -8.55 -0.02 -16.46
N GLU A 39 -8.88 -1.05 -17.25
CA GLU A 39 -10.11 -1.09 -18.07
C GLU A 39 -11.34 -1.25 -17.19
N THR A 40 -11.31 -2.18 -16.23
CA THR A 40 -12.42 -2.46 -15.31
C THR A 40 -12.66 -1.33 -14.32
N LEU A 41 -11.57 -0.72 -13.83
CA LEU A 41 -11.62 0.32 -12.80
C LEU A 41 -11.73 1.74 -13.36
N ARG A 42 -11.84 1.89 -14.68
CA ARG A 42 -11.98 3.21 -15.32
C ARG A 42 -13.14 4.01 -14.71
N PRO A 43 -12.93 5.30 -14.38
CA PRO A 43 -13.97 6.12 -13.79
C PRO A 43 -15.15 6.30 -14.74
N PRO A 44 -16.42 6.33 -14.25
CA PRO A 44 -17.62 6.48 -15.08
C PRO A 44 -17.61 7.74 -15.97
N GLY A 45 -16.93 8.80 -15.54
CA GLY A 45 -16.77 10.06 -16.30
C GLY A 45 -15.73 9.99 -17.43
N GLY A 46 -15.11 8.82 -17.67
CA GLY A 46 -14.01 8.66 -18.63
C GLY A 46 -12.67 9.11 -18.07
N GLY A 47 -11.63 9.05 -18.90
CA GLY A 47 -10.25 9.34 -18.49
C GLY A 47 -9.50 8.07 -18.08
N PRO A 48 -8.19 8.21 -17.75
CA PRO A 48 -7.37 7.08 -17.32
C PRO A 48 -7.74 6.64 -15.90
N ALA A 49 -7.66 5.34 -15.65
CA ALA A 49 -7.75 4.82 -14.29
C ALA A 49 -6.54 5.29 -13.46
N ARG A 50 -6.79 5.70 -12.23
CA ARG A 50 -5.81 6.25 -11.31
C ARG A 50 -5.49 5.25 -10.21
N ALA A 51 -4.20 5.01 -9.96
CA ALA A 51 -3.76 4.19 -8.85
C ALA A 51 -2.92 4.99 -7.85
N ILE A 52 -3.00 4.61 -6.58
CA ILE A 52 -2.11 5.10 -5.52
C ILE A 52 -1.40 3.93 -4.86
N ASP A 53 -0.08 4.07 -4.69
CA ASP A 53 0.81 3.12 -4.02
C ASP A 53 1.22 3.73 -2.68
N LEU A 54 0.65 3.20 -1.59
CA LEU A 54 0.77 3.69 -0.22
C LEU A 54 1.98 3.04 0.46
N GLY A 55 3.02 3.84 0.76
CA GLY A 55 4.30 3.32 1.20
C GLY A 55 5.10 2.73 0.03
N CYS A 56 5.15 3.45 -1.08
CA CYS A 56 5.67 2.96 -2.36
C CYS A 56 7.15 2.57 -2.36
N GLY A 57 7.90 2.93 -1.32
CA GLY A 57 9.31 2.64 -1.20
C GLY A 57 10.11 3.07 -2.43
N SER A 58 10.89 2.16 -3.00
CA SER A 58 11.67 2.40 -4.21
C SER A 58 10.88 2.28 -5.52
N GLY A 59 9.52 2.27 -5.46
CA GLY A 59 8.63 2.43 -6.60
C GLY A 59 8.45 1.20 -7.50
N ASN A 60 8.71 0.00 -6.99
CA ASN A 60 8.53 -1.23 -7.80
C ASN A 60 7.06 -1.42 -8.21
N VAL A 61 6.14 -1.39 -7.23
CA VAL A 61 4.69 -1.53 -7.46
C VAL A 61 4.18 -0.37 -8.31
N SER A 62 4.58 0.85 -7.96
CA SER A 62 4.18 2.05 -8.71
C SER A 62 4.53 1.96 -10.19
N CYS A 63 5.75 1.49 -10.53
CA CYS A 63 6.16 1.33 -11.93
C CYS A 63 5.38 0.23 -12.64
N GLU A 64 5.17 -0.94 -11.99
CA GLU A 64 4.39 -2.04 -12.56
C GLU A 64 2.93 -1.62 -12.87
N LEU A 65 2.29 -0.88 -11.97
CA LEU A 65 0.94 -0.33 -12.19
C LEU A 65 0.90 0.68 -13.34
N SER A 66 1.94 1.54 -13.45
CA SER A 66 2.03 2.48 -14.55
C SER A 66 2.23 1.78 -15.90
N GLU A 67 3.06 0.74 -15.95
CA GLU A 67 3.24 -0.12 -17.14
C GLU A 67 1.94 -0.85 -17.51
N ALA A 68 1.13 -1.24 -16.51
CA ALA A 68 -0.18 -1.84 -16.73
C ALA A 68 -1.25 -0.86 -17.25
N GLY A 69 -1.00 0.45 -17.26
CA GLY A 69 -1.89 1.45 -17.86
C GLY A 69 -2.52 2.43 -16.88
N PHE A 70 -2.23 2.36 -15.59
CA PHE A 70 -2.69 3.36 -14.62
C PHE A 70 -1.89 4.65 -14.69
N VAL A 71 -2.54 5.75 -14.31
CA VAL A 71 -1.85 6.98 -13.87
C VAL A 71 -1.60 6.84 -12.38
N VAL A 72 -0.33 6.80 -11.97
CA VAL A 72 0.07 6.37 -10.63
C VAL A 72 0.58 7.52 -9.77
N THR A 73 0.19 7.54 -8.49
CA THR A 73 0.81 8.35 -7.45
C THR A 73 1.44 7.41 -6.42
N GLY A 74 2.76 7.40 -6.29
CA GLY A 74 3.47 6.72 -5.20
C GLY A 74 3.67 7.67 -4.02
N VAL A 75 3.36 7.23 -2.81
CA VAL A 75 3.52 8.01 -1.58
C VAL A 75 4.44 7.27 -0.62
N ASP A 76 5.46 7.95 -0.11
CA ASP A 76 6.35 7.42 0.93
C ASP A 76 6.89 8.54 1.80
N PHE A 77 7.22 8.25 3.05
CA PHE A 77 7.82 9.25 3.94
C PHE A 77 9.33 9.42 3.70
N SER A 78 10.00 8.41 3.11
CA SER A 78 11.46 8.36 2.92
C SER A 78 11.90 9.12 1.66
N PRO A 79 12.62 10.22 1.78
CA PRO A 79 13.19 10.88 0.61
C PRO A 79 14.26 10.02 -0.09
N VAL A 80 14.88 9.08 0.61
CA VAL A 80 15.86 8.14 0.04
C VAL A 80 15.15 7.14 -0.89
N ALA A 81 14.04 6.55 -0.42
CA ALA A 81 13.20 5.66 -1.20
C ALA A 81 12.67 6.37 -2.46
N LEU A 82 12.11 7.57 -2.30
CA LEU A 82 11.54 8.32 -3.42
C LEU A 82 12.57 8.75 -4.47
N ARG A 83 13.84 9.01 -4.09
CA ARG A 83 14.90 9.24 -5.10
C ARG A 83 15.13 7.99 -5.95
N LYS A 84 15.16 6.79 -5.33
CA LYS A 84 15.26 5.51 -6.05
C LYS A 84 14.05 5.27 -6.93
N ALA A 85 12.84 5.57 -6.43
CA ALA A 85 11.59 5.42 -7.18
C ALA A 85 11.58 6.28 -8.46
N ARG A 86 11.97 7.54 -8.36
CA ARG A 86 12.10 8.44 -9.52
C ARG A 86 13.16 7.95 -10.52
N ALA A 87 14.32 7.50 -10.03
CA ALA A 87 15.36 6.94 -10.89
C ALA A 87 14.88 5.67 -11.60
N ARG A 88 14.13 4.80 -10.91
CA ARG A 88 13.55 3.58 -11.49
C ARG A 88 12.51 3.90 -12.56
N ALA A 89 11.60 4.84 -12.31
CA ALA A 89 10.61 5.27 -13.30
C ALA A 89 11.27 5.85 -14.55
N ALA A 90 12.26 6.74 -14.38
CA ALA A 90 13.04 7.30 -15.49
C ALA A 90 13.76 6.22 -16.31
N ALA A 91 14.37 5.21 -15.65
CA ALA A 91 15.04 4.10 -16.32
C ALA A 91 14.08 3.21 -17.14
N ARG A 92 12.77 3.24 -16.81
CA ARG A 92 11.70 2.53 -17.55
C ARG A 92 10.97 3.43 -18.55
N GLY A 93 11.41 4.68 -18.75
CA GLY A 93 10.78 5.63 -19.66
C GLY A 93 9.40 6.13 -19.19
N LEU A 94 9.08 6.01 -17.90
CA LEU A 94 7.83 6.48 -17.32
C LEU A 94 7.94 7.97 -16.96
N GLY A 95 7.23 8.82 -17.68
CA GLY A 95 7.18 10.26 -17.46
C GLY A 95 6.24 10.68 -16.33
N GLU A 96 6.31 11.97 -15.94
CA GLU A 96 5.49 12.52 -14.85
C GLU A 96 4.00 12.57 -15.17
N ASP A 97 3.62 12.50 -16.44
CA ASP A 97 2.24 12.31 -16.91
C ASP A 97 1.66 10.94 -16.56
N ARG A 98 2.53 9.94 -16.37
CA ARG A 98 2.17 8.55 -16.05
C ARG A 98 2.38 8.20 -14.58
N ILE A 99 3.43 8.73 -13.96
CA ILE A 99 3.79 8.39 -12.59
C ILE A 99 4.42 9.57 -11.86
N ARG A 100 3.96 9.84 -10.65
CA ARG A 100 4.55 10.85 -9.79
C ARG A 100 4.78 10.30 -8.38
N PHE A 101 5.73 10.87 -7.66
CA PHE A 101 6.09 10.46 -6.30
C PHE A 101 6.00 11.64 -5.34
N VAL A 102 5.26 11.44 -4.24
CA VAL A 102 4.98 12.43 -3.20
C VAL A 102 5.59 12.00 -1.88
N GLN A 103 6.31 12.90 -1.22
CA GLN A 103 6.79 12.67 0.13
C GLN A 103 5.71 13.09 1.12
N ALA A 104 5.16 12.12 1.87
CA ALA A 104 4.17 12.39 2.89
C ALA A 104 4.13 11.32 3.97
N ASP A 105 3.49 11.65 5.08
CA ASP A 105 3.15 10.74 6.17
C ASP A 105 1.73 10.21 5.94
N LEU A 106 1.58 8.89 5.83
CA LEU A 106 0.28 8.23 5.59
C LEU A 106 -0.62 8.21 6.84
N THR A 107 -0.10 8.65 7.99
CA THR A 107 -0.89 8.83 9.23
C THR A 107 -1.39 10.25 9.42
N ALA A 108 -1.19 11.13 8.44
CA ALA A 108 -1.72 12.48 8.46
C ALA A 108 -3.21 12.48 8.08
N ASP A 109 -3.99 13.40 8.65
CA ASP A 109 -5.44 13.53 8.40
C ASP A 109 -5.74 13.78 6.91
N SER A 110 -4.85 14.41 6.19
CA SER A 110 -4.93 14.62 4.74
C SER A 110 -3.55 14.88 4.14
N ILE A 111 -3.43 14.60 2.84
CA ILE A 111 -2.23 14.89 2.05
C ILE A 111 -2.64 15.79 0.87
N PRO A 112 -2.52 17.12 0.98
CA PRO A 112 -3.01 18.04 -0.06
C PRO A 112 -2.44 17.78 -1.45
N GLN A 113 -1.21 17.24 -1.55
CA GLN A 113 -0.56 16.88 -2.80
C GLN A 113 -1.12 15.60 -3.43
N VAL A 114 -2.02 14.89 -2.74
CA VAL A 114 -2.61 13.61 -3.17
C VAL A 114 -4.13 13.74 -3.24
N PRO A 115 -4.65 14.51 -4.21
CA PRO A 115 -6.10 14.66 -4.36
C PRO A 115 -6.72 13.37 -4.89
N GLY A 116 -7.67 12.82 -4.13
CA GLY A 116 -8.52 11.71 -4.58
C GLY A 116 -9.53 12.12 -5.67
N PRO A 117 -10.43 11.22 -6.08
CA PRO A 117 -10.39 9.82 -5.75
C PRO A 117 -9.41 9.01 -6.61
N TYR A 118 -9.06 7.82 -6.12
CA TYR A 118 -8.30 6.81 -6.85
C TYR A 118 -9.18 5.58 -7.09
N ASP A 119 -8.94 4.90 -8.21
CA ASP A 119 -9.69 3.73 -8.65
C ASP A 119 -9.09 2.44 -8.06
N LEU A 120 -7.76 2.40 -7.96
CA LEU A 120 -7.00 1.35 -7.29
C LEU A 120 -6.10 1.96 -6.21
N LEU A 121 -6.23 1.45 -4.99
CA LEU A 121 -5.32 1.74 -3.90
C LEU A 121 -4.51 0.48 -3.61
N VAL A 122 -3.23 0.62 -3.34
CA VAL A 122 -2.34 -0.52 -3.05
C VAL A 122 -1.51 -0.21 -1.82
N ASP A 123 -1.44 -1.17 -0.91
CA ASP A 123 -0.50 -1.21 0.19
C ASP A 123 0.27 -2.54 0.17
N TYR A 124 1.58 -2.46 0.16
CA TYR A 124 2.45 -3.63 0.12
C TYR A 124 3.35 -3.68 1.36
N GLY A 125 2.73 -3.77 2.55
CA GLY A 125 3.42 -3.92 3.82
C GLY A 125 3.74 -2.60 4.53
N THR A 126 2.82 -1.65 4.53
CA THR A 126 2.93 -0.38 5.29
C THR A 126 1.98 -0.35 6.47
N LEU A 127 0.71 -0.73 6.26
CA LEU A 127 -0.32 -0.70 7.30
C LEU A 127 0.07 -1.57 8.51
N ASP A 128 0.62 -2.75 8.24
CA ASP A 128 1.04 -3.70 9.28
C ASP A 128 2.23 -3.20 10.12
N ASP A 129 3.05 -2.31 9.57
CA ASP A 129 4.17 -1.68 10.27
C ASP A 129 3.76 -0.50 11.18
N LEU A 130 2.52 -0.03 11.07
CA LEU A 130 2.02 1.09 11.86
C LEU A 130 1.52 0.63 13.25
N PRO A 131 1.61 1.49 14.28
CA PRO A 131 0.91 1.28 15.53
C PRO A 131 -0.61 1.42 15.34
N ALA A 132 -1.42 0.94 16.28
CA ALA A 132 -2.88 0.86 16.15
C ALA A 132 -3.57 2.20 15.81
N ASP A 133 -3.10 3.31 16.40
CA ASP A 133 -3.57 4.67 16.08
C ASP A 133 -3.18 5.08 14.65
N GLY A 134 -1.96 4.75 14.23
CA GLY A 134 -1.50 4.99 12.86
C GLY A 134 -2.25 4.17 11.82
N ARG A 135 -2.61 2.91 12.13
CA ARG A 135 -3.43 2.07 11.25
C ARG A 135 -4.82 2.67 11.04
N ARG A 136 -5.43 3.18 12.11
CA ARG A 136 -6.73 3.85 12.03
C ARG A 136 -6.65 5.11 11.17
N ALA A 137 -5.66 5.97 11.41
CA ALA A 137 -5.45 7.17 10.62
C ALA A 137 -5.21 6.85 9.13
N MET A 138 -4.42 5.82 8.83
CA MET A 138 -4.20 5.39 7.45
C MET A 138 -5.49 4.79 6.82
N ALA A 139 -6.30 4.07 7.58
CA ALA A 139 -7.58 3.54 7.10
C ALA A 139 -8.58 4.66 6.76
N ASP A 140 -8.63 5.72 7.58
CA ASP A 140 -9.43 6.92 7.32
C ASP A 140 -8.93 7.63 6.05
N LEU A 141 -7.62 7.77 5.88
CA LEU A 141 -7.02 8.33 4.66
C LEU A 141 -7.38 7.49 3.42
N VAL A 142 -7.22 6.17 3.46
CA VAL A 142 -7.60 5.24 2.38
C VAL A 142 -9.07 5.42 2.01
N THR A 143 -9.94 5.49 3.01
CA THR A 143 -11.38 5.69 2.81
C THR A 143 -11.69 7.02 2.12
N SER A 144 -10.99 8.10 2.50
CA SER A 144 -11.15 9.43 1.91
C SER A 144 -10.64 9.52 0.46
N LEU A 145 -9.65 8.70 0.11
CA LEU A 145 -9.05 8.65 -1.23
C LEU A 145 -9.79 7.72 -2.19
N ALA A 146 -10.72 6.89 -1.71
CA ALA A 146 -11.49 5.96 -2.51
C ALA A 146 -12.85 6.55 -2.92
N ARG A 147 -13.37 6.14 -4.07
CA ARG A 147 -14.75 6.36 -4.51
C ARG A 147 -15.53 5.04 -4.50
N PRO A 148 -16.86 5.05 -4.56
CA PRO A 148 -17.64 3.83 -4.76
C PRO A 148 -17.11 2.99 -5.94
N GLY A 149 -16.89 1.70 -5.71
CA GLY A 149 -16.31 0.76 -6.66
C GLY A 149 -14.78 0.79 -6.78
N SER A 150 -14.07 1.67 -6.06
CA SER A 150 -12.61 1.57 -5.95
C SER A 150 -12.20 0.26 -5.30
N ARG A 151 -11.06 -0.28 -5.72
CA ARG A 151 -10.44 -1.45 -5.11
C ARG A 151 -9.26 -1.03 -4.25
N PHE A 152 -9.12 -1.70 -3.10
CA PHE A 152 -7.93 -1.58 -2.26
C PHE A 152 -7.29 -2.96 -2.10
N PHE A 153 -6.10 -3.14 -2.65
CA PHE A 153 -5.29 -4.32 -2.44
C PHE A 153 -4.36 -4.10 -1.25
N LEU A 154 -4.44 -4.98 -0.27
CA LEU A 154 -3.60 -4.97 0.93
C LEU A 154 -2.80 -6.27 1.03
N PHE A 155 -1.48 -6.14 1.05
CA PHE A 155 -0.54 -7.19 1.41
C PHE A 155 0.04 -6.85 2.79
N ALA A 156 -0.06 -7.75 3.75
CA ALA A 156 0.35 -7.48 5.13
C ALA A 156 0.94 -8.71 5.83
N PHE A 157 1.88 -8.48 6.74
CA PHE A 157 2.16 -9.46 7.77
C PHE A 157 0.94 -9.61 8.66
N SER A 158 0.50 -10.86 8.86
CA SER A 158 -0.70 -11.15 9.64
C SER A 158 -0.55 -12.46 10.39
N GLY A 159 -1.08 -12.51 11.60
CA GLY A 159 -1.07 -13.70 12.42
C GLY A 159 -1.60 -13.44 13.83
N HIS A 160 -1.80 -14.50 14.60
CA HIS A 160 -2.09 -14.34 16.02
C HIS A 160 -0.86 -13.79 16.75
N PRO A 161 -1.02 -12.98 17.81
CA PRO A 161 0.10 -12.35 18.53
C PRO A 161 1.18 -13.33 19.00
N GLU A 162 0.79 -14.57 19.33
CA GLU A 162 1.70 -15.64 19.75
C GLU A 162 2.54 -16.23 18.61
N ASP A 163 2.06 -16.13 17.37
CA ASP A 163 2.75 -16.63 16.17
C ASP A 163 3.66 -15.57 15.52
N LEU A 164 3.44 -14.28 15.87
CA LEU A 164 4.24 -13.19 15.32
C LEU A 164 5.63 -13.15 15.97
N PRO A 165 6.70 -12.90 15.20
CA PRO A 165 8.06 -12.77 15.73
C PRO A 165 8.16 -11.68 16.80
N ARG A 166 8.82 -11.97 17.92
CA ARG A 166 8.98 -11.02 19.03
C ARG A 166 10.02 -9.91 18.75
N PHE A 167 10.67 -9.94 17.61
CA PHE A 167 11.67 -8.97 17.21
C PHE A 167 11.21 -8.22 15.97
N SER A 168 11.01 -6.93 16.09
CA SER A 168 10.86 -6.03 14.94
C SER A 168 12.13 -5.23 14.74
N PHE A 169 12.32 -4.66 13.55
CA PHE A 169 13.42 -3.73 13.26
C PHE A 169 13.47 -2.48 14.17
N GLY A 170 12.49 -2.32 15.06
CA GLY A 170 12.41 -1.24 16.05
C GLY A 170 12.98 -1.55 17.44
N GLY A 171 13.56 -2.73 17.67
CA GLY A 171 14.22 -3.09 18.94
C GLY A 171 13.54 -4.21 19.74
N PRO A 172 14.18 -4.69 20.84
CA PRO A 172 13.82 -5.93 21.55
C PRO A 172 12.54 -5.89 22.40
N SER A 173 11.82 -4.79 22.43
CA SER A 173 10.65 -4.63 23.30
C SER A 173 9.32 -4.47 22.56
N ARG A 174 9.29 -4.68 21.22
CA ARG A 174 8.06 -4.62 20.43
C ARG A 174 7.85 -5.95 19.73
N ALA A 175 6.64 -6.51 19.90
CA ALA A 175 6.16 -7.55 19.01
C ALA A 175 6.30 -7.05 17.56
N PHE A 176 6.62 -7.94 16.63
CA PHE A 176 6.64 -7.61 15.21
C PHE A 176 5.27 -6.99 14.90
N PRO A 177 5.23 -5.78 14.34
CA PRO A 177 3.94 -5.21 13.97
C PRO A 177 3.35 -6.12 12.91
N GLY A 178 2.14 -6.53 13.11
CA GLY A 178 1.40 -7.39 12.21
C GLY A 178 -0.07 -7.15 12.43
N ILE A 179 -0.87 -7.47 11.44
CA ILE A 179 -2.33 -7.38 11.52
C ILE A 179 -2.86 -8.64 12.16
N VAL A 180 -3.71 -8.51 13.17
CA VAL A 180 -4.39 -9.65 13.78
C VAL A 180 -5.66 -10.03 12.99
N PRO A 181 -6.10 -11.30 13.02
CA PRO A 181 -7.33 -11.71 12.36
C PRO A 181 -8.54 -10.87 12.81
N GLY A 182 -9.33 -10.39 11.85
CA GLY A 182 -10.48 -9.52 12.07
C GLY A 182 -10.17 -8.01 12.16
N GLU A 183 -8.88 -7.63 12.18
CA GLU A 183 -8.50 -6.22 12.29
C GLU A 183 -8.74 -5.46 10.98
N VAL A 184 -8.56 -6.09 9.81
CA VAL A 184 -8.84 -5.45 8.52
C VAL A 184 -10.32 -5.12 8.39
N GLU A 185 -11.19 -6.06 8.75
CA GLU A 185 -12.63 -5.87 8.80
C GLU A 185 -12.99 -4.72 9.77
N ALA A 186 -12.41 -4.72 10.97
CA ALA A 186 -12.68 -3.68 11.97
C ALA A 186 -12.20 -2.27 11.55
N LEU A 187 -11.17 -2.18 10.70
CA LEU A 187 -10.64 -0.90 10.20
C LEU A 187 -11.44 -0.36 9.02
N PHE A 188 -11.96 -1.22 8.15
CA PHE A 188 -12.48 -0.81 6.85
C PHE A 188 -13.99 -0.99 6.67
N GLU A 189 -14.67 -1.85 7.44
CA GLU A 189 -16.13 -1.96 7.38
C GLU A 189 -16.83 -0.84 8.18
N PRO A 190 -18.02 -0.39 7.75
CA PRO A 190 -18.77 -0.81 6.57
C PRO A 190 -18.37 -0.07 5.28
N ALA A 191 -17.32 0.74 5.30
CA ALA A 191 -16.92 1.55 4.16
C ALA A 191 -16.46 0.71 2.95
N PHE A 192 -15.92 -0.48 3.23
CA PHE A 192 -15.51 -1.46 2.23
C PHE A 192 -16.09 -2.84 2.55
N SER A 193 -16.36 -3.63 1.53
CA SER A 193 -16.45 -5.08 1.67
C SER A 193 -15.03 -5.66 1.66
N VAL A 194 -14.76 -6.65 2.50
CA VAL A 194 -13.42 -7.24 2.67
C VAL A 194 -13.43 -8.68 2.17
N GLU A 195 -12.53 -9.01 1.26
CA GLU A 195 -12.27 -10.36 0.78
C GLU A 195 -10.84 -10.78 1.16
N LEU A 196 -10.70 -11.84 1.94
CA LEU A 196 -9.42 -12.46 2.22
C LEU A 196 -9.01 -13.37 1.05
N LEU A 197 -8.03 -12.92 0.24
CA LEU A 197 -7.53 -13.68 -0.91
C LEU A 197 -6.59 -14.81 -0.50
N LYS A 198 -5.75 -14.54 0.49
CA LYS A 198 -4.76 -15.49 1.01
C LYS A 198 -4.66 -15.36 2.52
N ALA A 199 -4.95 -16.44 3.21
CA ALA A 199 -4.79 -16.50 4.66
C ALA A 199 -3.32 -16.72 5.05
N PRO A 200 -2.89 -16.17 6.20
CA PRO A 200 -1.57 -16.45 6.73
C PRO A 200 -1.48 -17.92 7.17
N THR A 201 -0.29 -18.47 7.14
CA THR A 201 0.00 -19.82 7.60
C THR A 201 1.18 -19.80 8.56
N ARG A 202 1.40 -20.89 9.33
CA ARG A 202 2.60 -21.01 10.20
C ARG A 202 3.93 -20.91 9.45
N ARG A 203 3.94 -21.15 8.13
CA ARG A 203 5.14 -21.04 7.27
C ARG A 203 5.26 -19.69 6.57
N SER A 204 4.16 -18.98 6.43
CA SER A 204 4.12 -17.67 5.79
C SER A 204 3.11 -16.81 6.53
N LEU A 205 3.60 -15.85 7.28
CA LEU A 205 2.79 -14.88 8.02
C LEU A 205 2.28 -13.76 7.12
N ILE A 206 2.02 -14.07 5.85
CA ILE A 206 1.50 -13.12 4.86
C ILE A 206 0.03 -13.39 4.61
N ALA A 207 -0.77 -12.35 4.76
CA ALA A 207 -2.15 -12.29 4.27
C ALA A 207 -2.27 -11.31 3.11
N THR A 208 -3.16 -11.57 2.18
CA THR A 208 -3.55 -10.61 1.16
C THR A 208 -5.05 -10.45 1.13
N TYR A 209 -5.49 -9.22 0.96
CA TYR A 209 -6.91 -8.85 0.95
C TYR A 209 -7.21 -8.03 -0.29
N LEU A 210 -8.43 -8.16 -0.78
CA LEU A 210 -9.01 -7.24 -1.75
C LEU A 210 -10.26 -6.63 -1.14
N LEU A 211 -10.28 -5.31 -1.04
CA LEU A 211 -11.39 -4.56 -0.50
C LEU A 211 -12.07 -3.78 -1.64
N GLU A 212 -13.39 -3.73 -1.63
CA GLU A 212 -14.16 -2.91 -2.56
C GLU A 212 -14.91 -1.81 -1.81
N ARG A 213 -14.73 -0.58 -2.23
CA ARG A 213 -15.43 0.58 -1.66
C ARG A 213 -16.92 0.47 -1.92
N ALA A 214 -17.70 0.37 -0.86
CA ALA A 214 -19.15 0.28 -0.94
C ALA A 214 -19.75 1.51 -1.64
N ALA A 215 -20.86 1.30 -2.34
CA ALA A 215 -21.71 2.40 -2.78
C ALA A 215 -22.20 3.13 -1.53
N GLY A 216 -21.98 4.45 -1.47
CA GLY A 216 -22.50 5.23 -0.35
C GLY A 216 -24.00 5.06 -0.23
N GLY A 217 -24.49 4.70 0.96
CA GLY A 217 -25.88 4.75 1.29
C GLY A 217 -26.35 6.21 1.43
#